data_1f19bc0fef336909d7fa7a9308826fdc
#
_entry.id   1f19bc0fef336909d7fa7a9308826fdc
#
_cell.length_a   1.000
_cell.length_b   1.000
_cell.length_c   1.000
_cell.angle_alpha   90.00
_cell.angle_beta   90.00
_cell.angle_gamma   90.00
#
_symmetry.space_group_name_H-M   'P 1'
#
loop_
_entity.id
_entity.type
_entity.pdbx_description
1 polymer ?
#
loop_
_entity_poly.entity_id
_entity_poly.type
_entity_poly.pdbx_seq_one_letter_code
_entity_poly.pdbx_strand_id
1 'polypeptide(L)'
;MDHNQLSKILKEMGIPDYLTCRLRNLYAGQETTVRTGHGTTDWFQIGKGVPQGSILSPCLFNLYAEYIMRNAGLDEGQAGIKTAGRNINNLKYTDDTTLMAETEELKSLLMKVKEESGQTWLKAQHSEK
;
A
#
# COMPACT_ATOMS: atom_id res chain seq x y z
N MET A 1 -0.52 4.68 -4.43
CA MET A 1 0.95 4.61 -4.23
C MET A 1 1.58 5.64 -5.16
N ASP A 2 2.33 6.58 -4.62
CA ASP A 2 3.07 7.58 -5.36
C ASP A 2 4.47 7.04 -5.68
N HIS A 3 4.99 7.27 -6.90
CA HIS A 3 6.28 6.72 -7.33
C HIS A 3 7.47 7.32 -6.56
N ASN A 4 7.36 8.58 -6.12
CA ASN A 4 8.40 9.22 -5.31
C ASN A 4 8.44 8.62 -3.90
N GLN A 5 7.26 8.40 -3.29
CA GLN A 5 7.16 7.71 -2.01
C GLN A 5 7.67 6.27 -2.10
N LEU A 6 7.31 5.55 -3.17
CA LEU A 6 7.82 4.19 -3.39
C LEU A 6 9.35 4.15 -3.40
N SER A 7 9.99 5.06 -4.13
CA SER A 7 11.45 5.13 -4.20
C SER A 7 12.09 5.38 -2.82
N LYS A 8 11.49 6.23 -1.99
CA LYS A 8 11.94 6.49 -0.62
C LYS A 8 11.78 5.24 0.25
N ILE A 9 10.62 4.61 0.21
CA ILE A 9 10.32 3.40 0.97
C ILE A 9 11.29 2.26 0.64
N LEU A 10 11.56 2.04 -0.64
CA LEU A 10 12.50 1.01 -1.07
C LEU A 10 13.91 1.23 -0.49
N LYS A 11 14.37 2.47 -0.44
CA LYS A 11 15.65 2.82 0.19
C LYS A 11 15.64 2.55 1.69
N GLU A 12 14.59 2.96 2.39
CA GLU A 12 14.44 2.74 3.84
C GLU A 12 14.34 1.26 4.19
N MET A 13 13.80 0.44 3.30
CA MET A 13 13.75 -1.03 3.43
C MET A 13 15.08 -1.72 3.05
N GLY A 14 16.13 -0.99 2.73
CA GLY A 14 17.46 -1.52 2.43
C GLY A 14 17.65 -2.01 0.99
N ILE A 15 16.74 -1.64 0.07
CA ILE A 15 16.92 -1.97 -1.34
C ILE A 15 18.08 -1.13 -1.90
N PRO A 16 19.06 -1.74 -2.58
CA PRO A 16 20.22 -1.03 -3.13
C PRO A 16 19.83 0.12 -4.09
N ASP A 17 20.59 1.20 -4.04
CA ASP A 17 20.32 2.42 -4.83
C ASP A 17 20.25 2.16 -6.33
N TYR A 18 21.07 1.27 -6.86
CA TYR A 18 21.05 0.95 -8.29
C TYR A 18 19.73 0.29 -8.73
N LEU A 19 19.12 -0.55 -7.87
CA LEU A 19 17.81 -1.15 -8.15
C LEU A 19 16.70 -0.12 -8.01
N THR A 20 16.74 0.71 -6.98
CA THR A 20 15.78 1.80 -6.80
C THR A 20 15.82 2.79 -7.97
N CYS A 21 17.01 3.11 -8.47
CA CYS A 21 17.17 3.95 -9.65
C CYS A 21 16.59 3.30 -10.91
N ARG A 22 16.83 2.02 -11.14
CA ARG A 22 16.25 1.28 -12.28
C ARG A 22 14.72 1.24 -12.21
N LEU A 23 14.15 0.97 -11.04
CA LEU A 23 12.71 0.98 -10.84
C LEU A 23 12.12 2.37 -11.09
N ARG A 24 12.76 3.43 -10.59
CA ARG A 24 12.33 4.79 -10.86
C ARG A 24 12.34 5.11 -12.36
N ASN A 25 13.38 4.72 -13.07
CA ASN A 25 13.47 4.92 -14.51
C ASN A 25 12.42 4.11 -15.28
N LEU A 26 12.06 2.92 -14.81
CA LEU A 26 11.01 2.10 -15.38
C LEU A 26 9.63 2.78 -15.28
N TYR A 27 9.36 3.49 -14.19
CA TYR A 27 8.11 4.20 -13.96
C TYR A 27 8.12 5.67 -14.42
N ALA A 28 9.29 6.24 -14.67
CA ALA A 28 9.41 7.62 -15.12
C ALA A 28 8.88 7.77 -16.56
N GLY A 29 8.00 8.75 -16.75
CA GLY A 29 7.47 9.06 -18.07
C GLY A 29 6.53 7.99 -18.66
N GLN A 30 6.02 7.08 -17.85
CA GLN A 30 5.02 6.13 -18.33
C GLN A 30 3.74 6.86 -18.73
N GLU A 31 3.28 6.58 -19.93
CA GLU A 31 2.05 7.10 -20.50
C GLU A 31 1.10 5.93 -20.81
N THR A 32 -0.17 6.20 -20.74
CA THR A 32 -1.20 5.24 -21.09
C THR A 32 -2.37 5.90 -21.80
N THR A 33 -3.15 5.07 -22.49
CA THR A 33 -4.45 5.45 -23.07
C THR A 33 -5.51 4.48 -22.56
N VAL A 34 -6.74 4.91 -22.54
CA VAL A 34 -7.90 4.06 -22.19
C VAL A 34 -8.73 3.87 -23.45
N ARG A 35 -9.00 2.61 -23.79
CA ARG A 35 -9.92 2.26 -24.87
C ARG A 35 -11.34 2.17 -24.30
N THR A 36 -12.22 2.97 -24.84
CA THR A 36 -13.63 2.98 -24.48
C THR A 36 -14.49 2.52 -25.68
N GLY A 37 -15.78 2.30 -25.47
CA GLY A 37 -16.72 2.01 -26.58
C GLY A 37 -16.84 3.13 -27.60
N HIS A 38 -16.39 4.35 -27.27
CA HIS A 38 -16.45 5.52 -28.12
C HIS A 38 -15.10 5.91 -28.75
N GLY A 39 -14.04 5.11 -28.51
CA GLY A 39 -12.70 5.38 -29.03
C GLY A 39 -11.62 5.27 -27.96
N THR A 40 -10.44 5.79 -28.29
CA THR A 40 -9.28 5.81 -27.41
C THR A 40 -9.06 7.22 -26.88
N THR A 41 -8.74 7.36 -25.60
CA THR A 41 -8.39 8.66 -25.01
C THR A 41 -7.05 9.16 -25.54
N ASP A 42 -6.74 10.44 -25.33
CA ASP A 42 -5.39 10.96 -25.51
C ASP A 42 -4.43 10.29 -24.50
N TRP A 43 -3.13 10.32 -24.86
CA TRP A 43 -2.10 9.81 -23.95
C TRP A 43 -1.98 10.68 -22.72
N PHE A 44 -1.93 10.06 -21.55
CA PHE A 44 -1.72 10.76 -20.30
C PHE A 44 -0.68 10.05 -19.43
N GLN A 45 0.05 10.83 -18.64
CA GLN A 45 1.12 10.32 -17.79
C GLN A 45 0.57 9.64 -16.54
N ILE A 46 1.22 8.52 -16.18
CA ILE A 46 0.93 7.78 -14.95
C ILE A 46 1.96 8.18 -13.89
N GLY A 47 1.51 8.91 -12.86
CA GLY A 47 2.36 9.30 -11.72
C GLY A 47 2.15 8.45 -10.47
N LYS A 48 1.17 7.56 -10.48
CA LYS A 48 0.77 6.76 -9.30
C LYS A 48 0.40 5.34 -9.68
N GLY A 49 0.53 4.44 -8.70
CA GLY A 49 0.15 3.05 -8.86
C GLY A 49 1.24 2.17 -9.46
N VAL A 50 0.89 0.92 -9.70
CA VAL A 50 1.72 -0.06 -10.41
C VAL A 50 0.88 -0.71 -11.50
N PRO A 51 1.45 -1.03 -12.68
CA PRO A 51 0.71 -1.63 -13.78
C PRO A 51 0.15 -3.00 -13.40
N GLN A 52 -1.12 -3.24 -13.69
CA GLN A 52 -1.70 -4.57 -13.58
C GLN A 52 -1.03 -5.53 -14.58
N GLY A 53 -0.78 -6.76 -14.15
CA GLY A 53 -0.14 -7.77 -14.99
C GLY A 53 1.39 -7.70 -15.09
N SER A 54 2.03 -6.68 -14.51
CA SER A 54 3.48 -6.63 -14.40
C SER A 54 3.96 -7.61 -13.32
N ILE A 55 5.02 -8.37 -13.61
CA ILE A 55 5.63 -9.32 -12.66
C ILE A 55 6.13 -8.62 -11.39
N LEU A 56 6.59 -7.38 -11.50
CA LEU A 56 7.11 -6.61 -10.37
C LEU A 56 6.03 -5.99 -9.49
N SER A 57 4.83 -5.76 -10.02
CA SER A 57 3.77 -5.03 -9.33
C SER A 57 3.35 -5.66 -8.00
N PRO A 58 3.13 -6.98 -7.88
CA PRO A 58 2.81 -7.59 -6.60
C PRO A 58 3.92 -7.43 -5.56
N CYS A 59 5.17 -7.58 -5.97
CA CYS A 59 6.32 -7.43 -5.07
C CYS A 59 6.43 -6.00 -4.54
N LEU A 60 6.32 -5.00 -5.41
CA LEU A 60 6.39 -3.59 -5.03
C LEU A 60 5.22 -3.18 -4.14
N PHE A 61 4.04 -3.67 -4.43
CA PHE A 61 2.86 -3.44 -3.61
C PHE A 61 3.02 -4.05 -2.21
N ASN A 62 3.49 -5.30 -2.12
CA ASN A 62 3.71 -5.97 -0.85
C ASN A 62 4.78 -5.26 0.00
N LEU A 63 5.88 -4.82 -0.59
CA LEU A 63 6.91 -4.04 0.10
C LEU A 63 6.34 -2.71 0.63
N TYR A 64 5.56 -2.02 -0.18
CA TYR A 64 4.90 -0.79 0.20
C TYR A 64 3.90 -1.00 1.34
N ALA A 65 3.05 -2.01 1.25
CA ALA A 65 2.08 -2.34 2.28
C ALA A 65 2.77 -2.75 3.60
N GLU A 66 3.83 -3.54 3.52
CA GLU A 66 4.63 -3.95 4.68
C GLU A 66 5.25 -2.74 5.40
N TYR A 67 5.84 -1.82 4.64
CA TYR A 67 6.40 -0.59 5.20
C TYR A 67 5.36 0.22 5.96
N ILE A 68 4.17 0.42 5.39
CA ILE A 68 3.08 1.15 6.03
C ILE A 68 2.67 0.47 7.34
N MET A 69 2.51 -0.85 7.33
CA MET A 69 2.09 -1.60 8.52
C MET A 69 3.13 -1.56 9.63
N ARG A 70 4.43 -1.64 9.30
CA ARG A 70 5.51 -1.47 10.28
C ARG A 70 5.50 -0.09 10.91
N ASN A 71 5.41 0.96 10.10
CA ASN A 71 5.40 2.33 10.60
C ASN A 71 4.14 2.67 11.41
N ALA A 72 3.02 2.05 11.08
CA ALA A 72 1.81 2.13 11.88
C ALA A 72 1.89 1.35 13.23
N GLY A 73 3.00 0.64 13.48
CA GLY A 73 3.21 -0.15 14.70
C GLY A 73 2.34 -1.39 14.79
N LEU A 74 1.99 -1.98 13.65
CA LEU A 74 1.14 -3.17 13.57
C LEU A 74 1.92 -4.49 13.63
N ASP A 75 3.25 -4.47 13.52
CA ASP A 75 4.06 -5.70 13.52
C ASP A 75 4.16 -6.34 14.91
N GLU A 76 4.26 -5.54 15.97
CA GLU A 76 4.48 -6.01 17.34
C GLU A 76 3.51 -5.37 18.34
N GLY A 77 2.44 -4.75 17.85
CA GLY A 77 1.52 -3.97 18.66
C GLY A 77 0.82 -4.80 19.74
N GLN A 78 0.63 -4.18 20.89
CA GLN A 78 -0.22 -4.70 21.95
C GLN A 78 -1.70 -4.75 21.54
N ALA A 79 -2.07 -3.95 20.52
CA ALA A 79 -3.39 -3.91 19.93
C ALA A 79 -3.64 -5.13 19.05
N GLY A 80 -4.81 -5.74 19.17
CA GLY A 80 -5.22 -6.87 18.35
C GLY A 80 -6.02 -7.91 19.14
N ILE A 81 -6.40 -8.97 18.46
CA ILE A 81 -7.14 -10.08 19.03
C ILE A 81 -6.18 -11.25 19.33
N LYS A 82 -6.14 -11.73 20.56
CA LYS A 82 -5.33 -12.88 20.94
C LYS A 82 -5.98 -14.17 20.50
N THR A 83 -5.31 -14.90 19.61
CA THR A 83 -5.77 -16.21 19.15
C THR A 83 -4.61 -17.20 19.19
N ALA A 84 -4.78 -18.32 19.88
CA ALA A 84 -3.78 -19.39 20.03
C ALA A 84 -2.39 -18.86 20.47
N GLY A 85 -2.36 -17.90 21.41
CA GLY A 85 -1.11 -17.33 21.95
C GLY A 85 -0.42 -16.30 21.04
N ARG A 86 -1.02 -15.99 19.90
CA ARG A 86 -0.53 -14.94 18.98
C ARG A 86 -1.47 -13.75 18.97
N ASN A 87 -0.90 -12.58 18.86
CA ASN A 87 -1.67 -11.36 18.68
C ASN A 87 -1.88 -11.10 17.18
N ILE A 88 -3.15 -11.06 16.74
CA ILE A 88 -3.51 -10.80 15.34
C ILE A 88 -4.21 -9.44 15.30
N ASN A 89 -3.61 -8.49 14.63
CA ASN A 89 -4.13 -7.14 14.49
C ASN A 89 -4.48 -6.75 13.03
N ASN A 90 -4.02 -7.53 12.07
CA ASN A 90 -4.37 -7.33 10.67
C ASN A 90 -4.41 -8.64 9.89
N LEU A 91 -5.25 -8.67 8.85
CA LEU A 91 -5.27 -9.70 7.83
C LEU A 91 -5.17 -9.02 6.47
N LYS A 92 -4.30 -9.54 5.61
CA LYS A 92 -4.07 -9.00 4.27
C LYS A 92 -4.43 -10.06 3.23
N TYR A 93 -5.19 -9.64 2.23
CA TYR A 93 -5.47 -10.45 1.05
C TYR A 93 -5.40 -9.55 -0.17
N THR A 94 -4.36 -9.72 -0.99
CA THR A 94 -4.03 -8.83 -2.10
C THR A 94 -3.94 -7.36 -1.66
N ASP A 95 -4.84 -6.51 -2.12
CA ASP A 95 -4.99 -5.09 -1.76
C ASP A 95 -5.98 -4.85 -0.61
N ASP A 96 -6.75 -5.88 -0.24
CA ASP A 96 -7.66 -5.81 0.90
C ASP A 96 -6.91 -6.02 2.22
N THR A 97 -7.10 -5.11 3.15
CA THR A 97 -6.55 -5.20 4.50
C THR A 97 -7.65 -5.01 5.53
N THR A 98 -7.77 -5.98 6.43
CA THR A 98 -8.68 -5.91 7.57
C THR A 98 -7.87 -5.66 8.84
N LEU A 99 -8.21 -4.61 9.57
CA LEU A 99 -7.64 -4.31 10.88
C LEU A 99 -8.53 -4.89 11.97
N MET A 100 -7.91 -5.48 12.99
CA MET A 100 -8.60 -6.08 14.13
C MET A 100 -7.99 -5.56 15.43
N ALA A 101 -8.83 -5.03 16.30
CA ALA A 101 -8.46 -4.59 17.63
C ALA A 101 -9.69 -4.48 18.52
N GLU A 102 -9.49 -4.30 19.81
CA GLU A 102 -10.57 -3.90 20.71
C GLU A 102 -11.07 -2.49 20.34
N THR A 103 -12.31 -2.17 20.69
CA THR A 103 -13.09 -1.05 20.13
C THR A 103 -12.40 0.31 20.21
N GLU A 104 -11.71 0.59 21.31
CA GLU A 104 -11.02 1.89 21.52
C GLU A 104 -9.71 1.99 20.71
N GLU A 105 -9.05 0.86 20.51
CA GLU A 105 -7.77 0.79 19.83
C GLU A 105 -7.92 0.82 18.30
N LEU A 106 -9.04 0.30 17.77
CA LEU A 106 -9.28 0.20 16.33
C LEU A 106 -9.24 1.55 15.62
N LYS A 107 -9.83 2.58 16.24
CA LYS A 107 -9.79 3.95 15.70
C LYS A 107 -8.35 4.48 15.62
N SER A 108 -7.56 4.27 16.67
CA SER A 108 -6.17 4.70 16.72
C SER A 108 -5.32 4.02 15.65
N LEU A 109 -5.50 2.70 15.47
CA LEU A 109 -4.82 1.94 14.42
C LEU A 109 -5.19 2.41 13.03
N LEU A 110 -6.49 2.62 12.78
CA LEU A 110 -6.98 3.10 11.49
C LEU A 110 -6.40 4.47 11.15
N MET A 111 -6.34 5.37 12.13
CA MET A 111 -5.76 6.71 11.95
C MET A 111 -4.28 6.64 11.61
N LYS A 112 -3.49 5.82 12.32
CA LYS A 112 -2.06 5.62 12.04
C LYS A 112 -1.82 5.06 10.63
N VAL A 113 -2.54 4.01 10.24
CA VAL A 113 -2.42 3.43 8.90
C VAL A 113 -2.83 4.43 7.82
N LYS A 114 -3.87 5.22 8.06
CA LYS A 114 -4.31 6.27 7.14
C LYS A 114 -3.29 7.38 6.98
N GLU A 115 -2.64 7.77 8.07
CA GLU A 115 -1.60 8.79 8.10
C GLU A 115 -0.36 8.34 7.33
N GLU A 116 0.12 7.12 7.56
CA GLU A 116 1.26 6.52 6.87
C GLU A 116 1.00 6.26 5.38
N SER A 117 -0.21 5.85 5.03
CA SER A 117 -0.57 5.58 3.62
C SER A 117 -0.79 6.84 2.79
N GLY A 118 -0.91 8.02 3.44
CA GLY A 118 -1.34 9.25 2.74
C GLY A 118 -2.71 9.04 2.09
N GLN A 119 -3.67 9.75 2.50
CA GLN A 119 -5.11 9.84 2.19
C GLN A 119 -5.76 9.01 1.04
N THR A 120 -5.04 8.15 0.33
CA THR A 120 -5.48 7.63 -0.98
C THR A 120 -5.94 6.15 -0.95
N TRP A 121 -5.76 5.38 0.14
CA TRP A 121 -5.81 3.91 0.05
C TRP A 121 -6.82 3.16 0.88
N LEU A 122 -7.41 3.74 1.91
CA LEU A 122 -8.36 3.02 2.75
C LEU A 122 -9.74 3.66 2.67
N LYS A 123 -10.61 3.10 1.87
CA LYS A 123 -12.05 3.21 2.12
C LYS A 123 -12.35 2.34 3.34
N ALA A 124 -12.48 2.97 4.51
CA ALA A 124 -13.00 2.29 5.68
C ALA A 124 -14.43 1.84 5.38
N GLN A 125 -14.63 0.55 5.20
CA GLN A 125 -15.98 -0.02 5.26
C GLN A 125 -16.34 -0.09 6.74
N HIS A 126 -17.11 0.85 7.21
CA HIS A 126 -17.85 0.71 8.44
C HIS A 126 -18.92 -0.35 8.22
N SER A 127 -18.74 -1.54 8.75
CA SER A 127 -19.86 -2.41 9.04
C SER A 127 -20.43 -1.96 10.39
N GLU A 128 -21.40 -1.08 10.34
CA GLU A 128 -22.31 -0.89 11.47
C GLU A 128 -23.08 -2.19 11.67
N LYS A 129 -22.95 -2.76 12.84
CA LYS A 129 -23.94 -3.66 13.43
C LYS A 129 -24.47 -3.03 14.70
#